data_859dfe5fc0c2e98f86f6b1b7950439bc
#
_entry.id   859dfe5fc0c2e98f86f6b1b7950439bc
#
_cell.length_a   1.000
_cell.length_b   1.000
_cell.length_c   1.000
_cell.angle_alpha   90.00
_cell.angle_beta   90.00
_cell.angle_gamma   90.00
#
_symmetry.space_group_name_H-M   'P 1'
#
loop_
_entity.id
_entity.type
_entity.pdbx_description
1 polymer ?
#
loop_
_entity_poly.entity_id
_entity_poly.type
_entity_poly.pdbx_seq_one_letter_code
_entity_poly.pdbx_strand_id
1 'polypeptide(L)'
;MSFRHTTPDGKEYIAHRPQAVGHSAMASTGHPLATRAALRVLERGGNAIDAGVAAGICINVLLQDFTSFLGVAPIIVYLKKENRVVTIDGVGRWPRAASLEYFRDNHDSDMPVGVLRTVTPAAADAWLMALEQWG
;
A
#
# COMPACT_ATOMS: atom_id res chain seq x y z
N MET A 1 -4.33 -29.48 -1.92
CA MET A 1 -4.91 -29.53 -0.56
C MET A 1 -5.57 -28.17 -0.35
N SER A 2 -6.87 -28.13 -0.08
CA SER A 2 -7.59 -26.87 0.19
C SER A 2 -7.82 -26.74 1.69
N PHE A 3 -7.65 -25.54 2.22
CA PHE A 3 -7.90 -25.24 3.65
C PHE A 3 -9.23 -24.50 3.75
N ARG A 4 -10.11 -24.99 4.63
CA ARG A 4 -11.35 -24.30 4.95
C ARG A 4 -11.11 -23.36 6.12
N HIS A 5 -11.58 -22.14 5.97
CA HIS A 5 -11.57 -21.15 7.03
C HIS A 5 -12.98 -20.65 7.27
N THR A 6 -13.32 -20.45 8.52
CA THR A 6 -14.60 -19.87 8.91
C THR A 6 -14.35 -18.51 9.53
N THR A 7 -15.03 -17.49 9.00
CA THR A 7 -15.00 -16.14 9.57
C THR A 7 -15.81 -16.08 10.87
N PRO A 8 -15.60 -15.08 11.74
CA PRO A 8 -16.38 -14.92 12.98
C PRO A 8 -17.90 -14.79 12.74
N ASP A 9 -18.33 -14.35 11.57
CA ASP A 9 -19.72 -14.28 11.12
C ASP A 9 -20.24 -15.59 10.49
N GLY A 10 -19.46 -16.67 10.60
CA GLY A 10 -19.86 -18.01 10.16
C GLY A 10 -19.72 -18.30 8.67
N LYS A 11 -19.15 -17.42 7.87
CA LYS A 11 -18.92 -17.69 6.45
C LYS A 11 -17.70 -18.57 6.23
N GLU A 12 -17.87 -19.61 5.43
CA GLU A 12 -16.77 -20.48 5.02
C GLU A 12 -16.15 -19.98 3.72
N TYR A 13 -14.82 -19.99 3.66
CA TYR A 13 -14.07 -19.82 2.42
C TYR A 13 -12.94 -20.83 2.32
N ILE A 14 -12.57 -21.14 1.09
CA ILE A 14 -11.52 -22.11 0.81
C ILE A 14 -10.24 -21.34 0.47
N ALA A 15 -9.19 -21.54 1.28
CA ALA A 15 -7.87 -21.04 0.97
C ALA A 15 -7.05 -22.10 0.25
N HIS A 16 -6.35 -21.69 -0.81
CA HIS A 16 -5.45 -22.57 -1.55
C HIS A 16 -4.05 -22.70 -0.91
N ARG A 17 -3.78 -21.93 0.14
CA ARG A 17 -2.50 -21.94 0.87
C ARG A 17 -2.73 -22.15 2.36
N PRO A 18 -1.81 -22.86 3.05
CA PRO A 18 -1.87 -22.96 4.51
C PRO A 18 -1.66 -21.59 5.16
N GLN A 19 -2.12 -21.48 6.40
CA GLN A 19 -1.82 -20.34 7.25
C GLN A 19 -0.30 -20.22 7.43
N ALA A 20 0.25 -19.04 7.17
CA ALA A 20 1.62 -18.73 7.48
C ALA A 20 1.73 -18.18 8.90
N VAL A 21 2.74 -18.61 9.64
CA VAL A 21 3.04 -18.13 10.99
C VAL A 21 4.49 -17.72 11.06
N GLY A 22 4.76 -16.52 11.53
CA GLY A 22 6.12 -16.01 11.77
C GLY A 22 6.39 -15.89 13.26
N HIS A 23 7.60 -16.22 13.70
CA HIS A 23 8.04 -16.05 15.10
C HIS A 23 8.61 -14.66 15.37
N SER A 24 9.39 -14.11 14.44
CA SER A 24 10.09 -12.83 14.63
C SER A 24 9.49 -11.70 13.80
N ALA A 25 9.07 -12.03 12.59
CA ALA A 25 8.50 -11.06 11.66
C ALA A 25 7.60 -11.76 10.64
N MET A 26 6.73 -10.99 10.02
CA MET A 26 5.91 -11.44 8.90
C MET A 26 5.79 -10.33 7.86
N ALA A 27 5.65 -10.73 6.61
CA ALA A 27 5.32 -9.84 5.50
C ALA A 27 4.27 -10.50 4.61
N SER A 28 3.31 -9.71 4.13
CA SER A 28 2.33 -10.14 3.14
C SER A 28 2.19 -9.08 2.06
N THR A 29 2.24 -9.49 0.82
CA THR A 29 2.14 -8.59 -0.35
C THR A 29 1.35 -9.25 -1.48
N GLY A 30 1.00 -8.48 -2.50
CA GLY A 30 0.33 -9.00 -3.70
C GLY A 30 1.19 -9.94 -4.56
N HIS A 31 2.51 -10.02 -4.33
CA HIS A 31 3.39 -10.88 -5.12
C HIS A 31 4.48 -11.53 -4.26
N PRO A 32 4.77 -12.86 -4.43
CA PRO A 32 5.74 -13.58 -3.59
C PRO A 32 7.15 -12.99 -3.60
N LEU A 33 7.61 -12.44 -4.72
CA LEU A 33 8.93 -11.82 -4.81
C LEU A 33 9.02 -10.53 -3.98
N ALA A 34 7.95 -9.75 -3.91
CA ALA A 34 7.90 -8.57 -3.04
C ALA A 34 7.87 -8.97 -1.56
N THR A 35 7.13 -10.01 -1.19
CA THR A 35 7.18 -10.59 0.17
C THR A 35 8.59 -11.02 0.52
N ARG A 36 9.29 -11.69 -0.40
CA ARG A 36 10.67 -12.10 -0.20
C ARG A 36 11.63 -10.90 -0.04
N ALA A 37 11.42 -9.82 -0.78
CA ALA A 37 12.21 -8.59 -0.62
C ALA A 37 12.02 -8.01 0.78
N ALA A 38 10.79 -7.90 1.28
CA ALA A 38 10.50 -7.46 2.64
C ALA A 38 11.19 -8.33 3.69
N LEU A 39 11.05 -9.65 3.59
CA LEU A 39 11.68 -10.59 4.53
C LEU A 39 13.20 -10.48 4.55
N ARG A 40 13.84 -10.31 3.39
CA ARG A 40 15.29 -10.09 3.30
C ARG A 40 15.76 -8.83 4.00
N VAL A 41 14.96 -7.76 3.97
CA VAL A 41 15.27 -6.53 4.70
C VAL A 41 15.20 -6.78 6.21
N LEU A 42 14.13 -7.45 6.67
CA LEU A 42 13.97 -7.82 8.09
C LEU A 42 15.09 -8.75 8.58
N GLU A 43 15.49 -9.74 7.80
CA GLU A 43 16.59 -10.66 8.10
C GLU A 43 17.96 -9.95 8.23
N ARG A 44 18.14 -8.83 7.55
CA ARG A 44 19.34 -7.99 7.61
C ARG A 44 19.31 -6.96 8.74
N GLY A 45 18.28 -6.96 9.56
CA GLY A 45 18.12 -6.06 10.70
C GLY A 45 17.37 -4.76 10.40
N GLY A 46 16.81 -4.61 9.19
CA GLY A 46 15.91 -3.52 8.88
C GLY A 46 14.60 -3.64 9.66
N ASN A 47 13.91 -2.55 9.83
CA ASN A 47 12.63 -2.52 10.52
C ASN A 47 11.43 -2.77 9.57
N ALA A 48 10.21 -2.71 10.11
CA ALA A 48 9.00 -2.95 9.34
C ALA A 48 8.75 -1.88 8.26
N ILE A 49 9.24 -0.67 8.45
CA ILE A 49 9.10 0.43 7.49
C ILE A 49 10.04 0.20 6.31
N ASP A 50 11.31 -0.13 6.59
CA ASP A 50 12.28 -0.50 5.56
C ASP A 50 11.76 -1.64 4.69
N ALA A 51 11.23 -2.68 5.34
CA ALA A 51 10.68 -3.85 4.67
C ALA A 51 9.42 -3.52 3.84
N GLY A 52 8.53 -2.69 4.39
CA GLY A 52 7.31 -2.26 3.72
C GLY A 52 7.59 -1.43 2.48
N VAL A 53 8.51 -0.49 2.58
CA VAL A 53 8.92 0.34 1.43
C VAL A 53 9.62 -0.50 0.35
N ALA A 54 10.54 -1.39 0.75
CA ALA A 54 11.20 -2.28 -0.21
C ALA A 54 10.19 -3.16 -0.96
N ALA A 55 9.19 -3.70 -0.26
CA ALA A 55 8.11 -4.45 -0.88
C ALA A 55 7.23 -3.59 -1.80
N GLY A 56 6.88 -2.37 -1.37
CA GLY A 56 6.09 -1.42 -2.15
C GLY A 56 6.77 -1.06 -3.47
N ILE A 57 8.06 -0.79 -3.45
CA ILE A 57 8.84 -0.52 -4.66
C ILE A 57 8.89 -1.75 -5.58
N CYS A 58 9.09 -2.95 -5.01
CA CYS A 58 9.07 -4.19 -5.79
C CYS A 58 7.71 -4.43 -6.48
N ILE A 59 6.60 -4.14 -5.82
CA ILE A 59 5.26 -4.31 -6.39
C ILE A 59 5.06 -3.47 -7.63
N ASN A 60 5.64 -2.28 -7.72
CA ASN A 60 5.52 -1.43 -8.91
C ASN A 60 6.13 -2.03 -10.18
N VAL A 61 7.08 -2.95 -10.01
CA VAL A 61 7.67 -3.69 -11.14
C VAL A 61 6.92 -4.98 -11.42
N LEU A 62 6.40 -5.61 -10.37
CA LEU A 62 5.80 -6.95 -10.45
C LEU A 62 4.31 -6.92 -10.78
N LEU A 63 3.61 -5.86 -10.42
CA LEU A 63 2.18 -5.64 -10.63
C LEU A 63 1.94 -4.21 -11.15
N GLN A 64 2.59 -3.87 -12.23
CA GLN A 64 2.58 -2.51 -12.81
C GLN A 64 1.22 -2.06 -13.34
N ASP A 65 0.30 -2.99 -13.51
CA ASP A 65 -1.11 -2.74 -13.87
C ASP A 65 -1.96 -2.27 -12.67
N PHE A 66 -1.52 -2.54 -11.44
CA PHE A 66 -2.19 -2.11 -10.21
C PHE A 66 -1.48 -0.98 -9.48
N THR A 67 -0.16 -0.92 -9.57
CA THR A 67 0.65 0.01 -8.79
C THR A 67 1.70 0.70 -9.64
N SER A 68 2.07 1.91 -9.25
CA SER A 68 3.07 2.69 -9.95
C SER A 68 3.86 3.54 -8.97
N PHE A 69 5.14 3.74 -9.26
CA PHE A 69 5.99 4.71 -8.56
C PHE A 69 5.41 6.14 -8.63
N LEU A 70 4.66 6.41 -9.70
CA LEU A 70 3.94 7.66 -9.92
C LEU A 70 2.47 7.60 -9.46
N GLY A 71 2.10 6.57 -8.71
CA GLY A 71 0.75 6.40 -8.18
C GLY A 71 0.55 7.00 -6.80
N VAL A 72 -0.23 6.28 -5.98
CA VAL A 72 -0.54 6.63 -4.60
C VAL A 72 -0.07 5.53 -3.65
N ALA A 73 0.35 5.90 -2.46
CA ALA A 73 0.78 4.96 -1.42
C ALA A 73 0.39 5.48 -0.02
N PRO A 74 -0.89 5.40 0.37
CA PRO A 74 -1.28 5.70 1.74
C PRO A 74 -0.64 4.68 2.69
N ILE A 75 -0.02 5.17 3.76
CA ILE A 75 0.75 4.36 4.70
C ILE A 75 0.19 4.55 6.09
N ILE A 76 0.04 3.45 6.83
CA ILE A 76 -0.26 3.45 8.26
C ILE A 76 0.82 2.66 9.01
N VAL A 77 1.38 3.24 10.06
CA VAL A 77 2.46 2.65 10.84
C VAL A 77 2.13 2.73 12.32
N TYR A 78 2.34 1.63 13.04
CA TYR A 78 2.35 1.63 14.48
C TYR A 78 3.79 1.72 15.01
N LEU A 79 4.09 2.82 15.68
CA LEU A 79 5.39 3.07 16.30
C LEU A 79 5.39 2.54 17.73
N LYS A 80 5.90 1.31 17.93
CA LYS A 80 5.88 0.63 19.23
C LYS A 80 6.58 1.43 20.33
N LYS A 81 7.71 2.06 20.06
CA LYS A 81 8.47 2.85 21.04
C LYS A 81 7.69 4.06 21.55
N GLU A 82 6.85 4.63 20.72
CA GLU A 82 6.06 5.83 21.02
C GLU A 82 4.61 5.48 21.38
N ASN A 83 4.24 4.21 21.26
CA ASN A 83 2.87 3.69 21.47
C ASN A 83 1.81 4.50 20.71
N ARG A 84 2.10 4.86 19.46
CA ARG A 84 1.16 5.62 18.63
C ARG A 84 1.13 5.12 17.19
N VAL A 85 0.01 5.38 16.54
CA VAL A 85 -0.18 5.18 15.11
C VAL A 85 0.12 6.49 14.38
N VAL A 86 0.84 6.43 13.29
CA VAL A 86 1.07 7.52 12.36
C VAL A 86 0.57 7.14 10.98
N THR A 87 0.18 8.14 10.20
CA THR A 87 -0.25 7.96 8.82
C THR A 87 0.48 8.92 7.90
N ILE A 88 0.82 8.45 6.71
CA ILE A 88 1.24 9.29 5.60
C ILE A 88 0.12 9.21 4.56
N ASP A 89 -0.41 10.34 4.16
CA ASP A 89 -1.51 10.40 3.20
C ASP A 89 -1.16 9.70 1.89
N GLY A 90 -0.01 10.03 1.30
CA GLY A 90 0.49 9.34 0.11
C GLY A 90 -0.45 9.35 -1.10
N VAL A 91 -1.55 10.11 -1.01
CA VAL A 91 -2.55 10.29 -2.07
C VAL A 91 -2.30 11.58 -2.76
N GLY A 92 -1.71 11.85 -3.72
CA GLY A 92 -1.42 13.15 -4.33
C GLY A 92 -2.63 14.09 -4.42
N ARG A 93 -2.33 15.35 -4.53
CA ARG A 93 -3.35 16.40 -4.64
C ARG A 93 -3.85 16.49 -6.08
N TRP A 94 -5.09 16.91 -6.23
CA TRP A 94 -5.60 17.31 -7.52
C TRP A 94 -4.98 18.63 -7.98
N PRO A 95 -4.88 18.82 -9.31
CA PRO A 95 -4.51 20.11 -9.88
C PRO A 95 -5.43 21.22 -9.38
N ARG A 96 -4.90 22.43 -9.21
CA ARG A 96 -5.71 23.57 -8.74
C ARG A 96 -6.90 23.91 -9.64
N ALA A 97 -6.82 23.53 -10.91
CA ALA A 97 -7.91 23.73 -11.89
C ALA A 97 -9.05 22.70 -11.72
N ALA A 98 -8.85 21.61 -10.98
CA ALA A 98 -9.88 20.63 -10.73
C ALA A 98 -10.70 21.07 -9.52
N SER A 99 -11.79 21.80 -9.76
CA SER A 99 -12.72 22.26 -8.73
C SER A 99 -14.05 21.52 -8.81
N LEU A 100 -14.80 21.54 -7.72
CA LEU A 100 -16.13 20.94 -7.68
C LEU A 100 -17.07 21.60 -8.69
N GLU A 101 -16.96 22.92 -8.85
CA GLU A 101 -17.72 23.70 -9.82
C GLU A 101 -17.43 23.23 -11.25
N TYR A 102 -16.16 23.01 -11.57
CA TYR A 102 -15.77 22.49 -12.89
C TYR A 102 -16.48 21.18 -13.23
N PHE A 103 -16.52 20.21 -12.31
CA PHE A 103 -17.18 18.92 -12.55
C PHE A 103 -18.70 19.06 -12.58
N ARG A 104 -19.28 19.94 -11.78
CA ARG A 104 -20.71 20.22 -11.79
C ARG A 104 -21.16 20.81 -13.13
N ASP A 105 -20.43 21.81 -13.63
CA ASP A 105 -20.83 22.58 -14.79
C ASP A 105 -20.52 21.86 -16.12
N ASN A 106 -19.53 20.97 -16.14
CA ASN A 106 -19.05 20.35 -17.37
C ASN A 106 -19.28 18.82 -17.43
N HIS A 107 -19.60 18.17 -16.33
CA HIS A 107 -19.67 16.71 -16.22
C HIS A 107 -20.83 16.21 -15.34
N ASP A 108 -21.89 16.99 -15.16
CA ASP A 108 -23.06 16.63 -14.34
C ASP A 108 -22.70 16.12 -12.93
N SER A 109 -21.67 16.69 -12.33
CA SER A 109 -21.08 16.26 -11.04
C SER A 109 -20.46 14.85 -11.07
N ASP A 110 -20.26 14.25 -12.23
CA ASP A 110 -19.58 12.97 -12.39
C ASP A 110 -18.07 13.20 -12.64
N MET A 111 -17.28 12.15 -12.40
CA MET A 111 -15.85 12.13 -12.66
C MET A 111 -15.59 11.19 -13.84
N PRO A 112 -15.44 11.72 -15.07
CA PRO A 112 -15.28 10.88 -16.24
C PRO A 112 -13.99 10.06 -16.19
N VAL A 113 -14.00 8.89 -16.82
CA VAL A 113 -12.81 8.04 -16.95
C VAL A 113 -11.75 8.77 -17.77
N GLY A 114 -10.50 8.70 -17.35
CA GLY A 114 -9.37 9.29 -18.08
C GLY A 114 -8.56 10.28 -17.24
N VAL A 115 -7.93 11.23 -17.89
CA VAL A 115 -6.97 12.15 -17.27
C VAL A 115 -7.55 12.97 -16.12
N LEU A 116 -8.84 13.26 -16.13
CA LEU A 116 -9.51 14.02 -15.06
C LEU A 116 -9.60 13.27 -13.73
N ARG A 117 -9.33 11.96 -13.71
CA ARG A 117 -9.21 11.17 -12.47
C ARG A 117 -7.81 11.14 -11.91
N THR A 118 -6.83 11.67 -12.60
CA THR A 118 -5.44 11.61 -12.15
C THR A 118 -5.14 12.63 -11.06
N VAL A 119 -4.34 12.21 -10.11
CA VAL A 119 -3.80 13.06 -9.04
C VAL A 119 -2.31 13.27 -9.27
N THR A 120 -1.72 14.26 -8.62
CA THR A 120 -0.27 14.44 -8.62
C THR A 120 0.39 13.20 -7.99
N PRO A 121 1.42 12.61 -8.60
CA PRO A 121 2.12 11.46 -8.04
C PRO A 121 2.62 11.70 -6.63
N ALA A 122 2.37 10.77 -5.71
CA ALA A 122 2.76 10.91 -4.31
C ALA A 122 3.36 9.63 -3.69
N ALA A 123 3.31 8.49 -4.38
CA ALA A 123 3.80 7.23 -3.83
C ALA A 123 5.29 7.28 -3.48
N ALA A 124 6.13 7.79 -4.38
CA ALA A 124 7.57 7.90 -4.15
C ALA A 124 7.89 8.80 -2.95
N ASP A 125 7.24 9.96 -2.86
CA ASP A 125 7.40 10.90 -1.76
C ASP A 125 6.99 10.27 -0.42
N ALA A 126 5.87 9.57 -0.39
CA ALA A 126 5.40 8.87 0.81
C ALA A 126 6.39 7.80 1.30
N TRP A 127 6.99 7.02 0.40
CA TRP A 127 7.99 6.02 0.78
C TRP A 127 9.28 6.64 1.26
N LEU A 128 9.79 7.66 0.58
CA LEU A 128 10.99 8.36 0.99
C LEU A 128 10.80 9.04 2.35
N MET A 129 9.65 9.68 2.56
CA MET A 129 9.29 10.27 3.86
C MET A 129 9.23 9.20 4.96
N ALA A 130 8.63 8.05 4.70
CA ALA A 130 8.56 6.96 5.68
C ALA A 130 9.95 6.47 6.09
N LEU A 131 10.85 6.29 5.12
CA LEU A 131 12.25 5.89 5.37
C LEU A 131 13.02 6.95 6.14
N GLU A 132 12.90 8.22 5.76
CA GLU A 132 13.61 9.32 6.38
C GLU A 132 13.24 9.50 7.86
N GLN A 133 11.96 9.30 8.18
CA GLN A 133 11.48 9.53 9.55
C GLN A 133 11.62 8.32 10.47
N TRP A 134 11.52 7.10 9.95
CA TRP A 134 11.39 5.90 10.77
C TRP A 134 12.12 4.66 10.23
N GLY A 135 12.81 4.76 9.08
CA GLY A 135 13.62 3.69 8.49
C GLY A 135 14.91 3.36 9.26
#